data_23cfc15a83d658d298baef431fa78d36
#
_entry.id   23cfc15a83d658d298baef431fa78d36
#
_cell.length_a   1.000
_cell.length_b   1.000
_cell.length_c   1.000
_cell.angle_alpha   90.00
_cell.angle_beta   90.00
_cell.angle_gamma   90.00
#
_symmetry.space_group_name_H-M   'P 1'
#
loop_
_entity.id
_entity.type
_entity.pdbx_description
1 polymer ?
#
loop_
_entity_poly.entity_id
_entity_poly.type
_entity_poly.pdbx_seq_one_letter_code
_entity_poly.pdbx_strand_id
1 'polypeptide(L)'
;MDAIRIERLSKTFSNGRKALDSIDLKVPQGEMVGLIGASGSGKSTLLRHIAGFTASDPEPSHVTLLGRPIQQNGKVVREVRRIRRDVAFVFQQFNLVGRLSVRTNVLIGALSRVPLWRRLFGRFPREEQALAMQSLAAMGIGEHVNERASTLSGGQQQRAALARALVQRARIVLADEPIASLDPESSRRVMELLQSLNEDHGLTVVVSLHQIDIAMKYCSRTVALRDGRVVYDGPSAHLTPAVLRDLYGAAASELLADAEATGSDDAPEGTLRPDKVQPRASESSTRSAAFASIAPAAGS
;
A
#
# COMPACT_ATOMS: atom_id res chain seq x y z
N MET A 1 -12.06 -0.16 16.19
CA MET A 1 -13.03 -0.41 15.10
C MET A 1 -12.28 -0.97 13.91
N ASP A 2 -12.82 -1.99 13.21
CA ASP A 2 -12.13 -2.60 12.07
C ASP A 2 -12.23 -1.69 10.84
N ALA A 3 -11.09 -1.43 10.19
CA ALA A 3 -11.06 -0.81 8.87
C ALA A 3 -11.45 -1.81 7.79
N ILE A 4 -10.97 -3.06 7.95
CA ILE A 4 -11.24 -4.17 7.03
C ILE A 4 -11.70 -5.36 7.87
N ARG A 5 -12.82 -5.98 7.48
CA ARG A 5 -13.30 -7.23 8.06
C ARG A 5 -13.74 -8.17 6.96
N ILE A 6 -13.18 -9.34 6.96
CA ILE A 6 -13.41 -10.41 5.98
C ILE A 6 -13.86 -11.65 6.75
N GLU A 7 -14.92 -12.29 6.29
CA GLU A 7 -15.47 -13.50 6.86
C GLU A 7 -15.70 -14.53 5.75
N ARG A 8 -15.04 -15.67 5.86
CA ARG A 8 -15.17 -16.86 5.01
C ARG A 8 -15.07 -16.55 3.50
N LEU A 9 -14.12 -15.70 3.12
CA LEU A 9 -13.95 -15.30 1.74
C LEU A 9 -13.28 -16.42 0.93
N SER A 10 -13.99 -16.95 -0.07
CA SER A 10 -13.46 -17.93 -1.03
C SER A 10 -13.50 -17.39 -2.46
N LYS A 11 -12.54 -17.81 -3.28
CA LYS A 11 -12.49 -17.50 -4.71
C LYS A 11 -11.90 -18.62 -5.53
N THR A 12 -12.71 -19.17 -6.42
CA THR A 12 -12.32 -20.09 -7.45
C THR A 12 -12.43 -19.42 -8.81
N PHE A 13 -11.40 -19.48 -9.65
CA PHE A 13 -11.42 -18.97 -11.01
C PHE A 13 -12.03 -20.01 -11.98
N SER A 14 -12.40 -19.55 -13.19
CA SER A 14 -13.03 -20.38 -14.23
C SER A 14 -12.17 -21.59 -14.67
N ASN A 15 -10.86 -21.54 -14.47
CA ASN A 15 -9.94 -22.65 -14.72
C ASN A 15 -9.88 -23.68 -13.58
N GLY A 16 -10.77 -23.59 -12.58
CA GLY A 16 -10.84 -24.48 -11.42
C GLY A 16 -9.82 -24.17 -10.31
N ARG A 17 -8.92 -23.17 -10.48
CA ARG A 17 -7.93 -22.81 -9.47
C ARG A 17 -8.62 -22.06 -8.32
N LYS A 18 -8.56 -22.62 -7.11
CA LYS A 18 -8.98 -21.97 -5.88
C LYS A 18 -7.89 -21.00 -5.42
N ALA A 19 -8.13 -19.71 -5.57
CA ALA A 19 -7.15 -18.66 -5.26
C ALA A 19 -7.29 -18.14 -3.81
N LEU A 20 -8.49 -18.24 -3.23
CA LEU A 20 -8.76 -17.96 -1.82
C LEU A 20 -9.65 -19.08 -1.28
N ASP A 21 -9.37 -19.53 -0.07
CA ASP A 21 -10.08 -20.63 0.59
C ASP A 21 -10.43 -20.26 2.01
N SER A 22 -11.68 -19.83 2.22
CA SER A 22 -12.25 -19.49 3.51
C SER A 22 -11.41 -18.51 4.34
N ILE A 23 -11.01 -17.38 3.74
CA ILE A 23 -10.21 -16.35 4.41
C ILE A 23 -11.07 -15.62 5.45
N ASP A 24 -10.58 -15.60 6.69
CA ASP A 24 -11.01 -14.71 7.75
C ASP A 24 -9.87 -13.73 8.06
N LEU A 25 -10.18 -12.42 8.10
CA LEU A 25 -9.18 -11.39 8.39
C LEU A 25 -9.84 -10.15 8.98
N LYS A 26 -9.24 -9.59 10.02
CA LYS A 26 -9.63 -8.30 10.60
C LYS A 26 -8.43 -7.39 10.66
N VAL A 27 -8.56 -6.17 10.13
CA VAL A 27 -7.53 -5.14 10.21
C VAL A 27 -8.11 -3.93 10.93
N PRO A 28 -7.63 -3.60 12.12
CA PRO A 28 -7.99 -2.38 12.84
C PRO A 28 -7.70 -1.10 12.05
N GLN A 29 -8.41 -0.02 12.36
CA GLN A 29 -8.10 1.28 11.79
C GLN A 29 -6.73 1.77 12.27
N GLY A 30 -5.95 2.36 11.35
CA GLY A 30 -4.63 2.89 11.63
C GLY A 30 -3.53 1.83 11.75
N GLU A 31 -3.81 0.56 11.42
CA GLU A 31 -2.79 -0.49 11.43
C GLU A 31 -2.11 -0.60 10.06
N MET A 32 -0.79 -0.86 10.06
CA MET A 32 -0.02 -1.24 8.88
C MET A 32 0.26 -2.74 8.90
N VAL A 33 -0.28 -3.46 7.93
CA VAL A 33 -0.19 -4.92 7.82
C VAL A 33 0.58 -5.32 6.59
N GLY A 34 1.62 -6.14 6.77
CA GLY A 34 2.33 -6.82 5.69
C GLY A 34 1.61 -8.10 5.27
N LEU A 35 1.30 -8.25 3.99
CA LEU A 35 0.72 -9.46 3.43
C LEU A 35 1.80 -10.22 2.66
N ILE A 36 2.28 -11.35 3.19
CA ILE A 36 3.38 -12.12 2.61
C ILE A 36 2.92 -13.48 2.07
N GLY A 37 3.74 -14.09 1.24
CA GLY A 37 3.51 -15.42 0.67
C GLY A 37 4.15 -15.56 -0.70
N ALA A 38 4.38 -16.79 -1.13
CA ALA A 38 4.93 -17.11 -2.44
C ALA A 38 4.08 -16.54 -3.59
N SER A 39 4.66 -16.48 -4.78
CA SER A 39 3.91 -16.10 -5.98
C SER A 39 2.72 -17.04 -6.16
N GLY A 40 1.55 -16.46 -6.41
CA GLY A 40 0.32 -17.22 -6.57
C GLY A 40 -0.37 -17.68 -5.29
N SER A 41 0.09 -17.30 -4.09
CA SER A 41 -0.55 -17.64 -2.80
C SER A 41 -1.91 -16.97 -2.57
N GLY A 42 -2.30 -15.98 -3.40
CA GLY A 42 -3.60 -15.30 -3.30
C GLY A 42 -3.56 -13.84 -2.86
N LYS A 43 -2.39 -13.26 -2.55
CA LYS A 43 -2.22 -11.86 -2.05
C LYS A 43 -2.96 -10.82 -2.89
N SER A 44 -2.61 -10.72 -4.16
CA SER A 44 -3.23 -9.75 -5.09
C SER A 44 -4.73 -10.03 -5.29
N THR A 45 -5.14 -11.30 -5.25
CA THR A 45 -6.55 -11.68 -5.31
C THR A 45 -7.28 -11.17 -4.07
N LEU A 46 -6.71 -11.34 -2.87
CA LEU A 46 -7.29 -10.86 -1.62
C LEU A 46 -7.44 -9.32 -1.63
N LEU A 47 -6.38 -8.59 -2.01
CA LEU A 47 -6.43 -7.12 -2.10
C LEU A 47 -7.52 -6.65 -3.08
N ARG A 48 -7.67 -7.32 -4.24
CA ARG A 48 -8.73 -6.99 -5.22
C ARG A 48 -10.13 -7.27 -4.68
N HIS A 49 -10.33 -8.29 -3.84
CA HIS A 49 -11.61 -8.55 -3.18
C HIS A 49 -11.90 -7.50 -2.11
N ILE A 50 -10.90 -7.11 -1.31
CA ILE A 50 -11.03 -6.00 -0.35
C ILE A 50 -11.43 -4.71 -1.07
N ALA A 51 -10.83 -4.41 -2.23
CA ALA A 51 -11.22 -3.26 -3.05
C ALA A 51 -12.58 -3.44 -3.75
N GLY A 52 -13.18 -4.62 -3.70
CA GLY A 52 -14.42 -4.95 -4.42
C GLY A 52 -14.28 -4.94 -5.95
N PHE A 53 -13.06 -5.13 -6.49
CA PHE A 53 -12.84 -5.25 -7.94
C PHE A 53 -13.28 -6.60 -8.49
N THR A 54 -13.32 -7.61 -7.63
CA THR A 54 -13.69 -8.99 -7.97
C THR A 54 -14.71 -9.46 -6.95
N ALA A 55 -15.72 -10.21 -7.40
CA ALA A 55 -16.69 -10.86 -6.54
C ALA A 55 -16.17 -12.22 -6.06
N SER A 56 -16.45 -12.58 -4.80
CA SER A 56 -16.18 -13.90 -4.22
C SER A 56 -17.04 -14.99 -4.87
N ASP A 57 -16.81 -16.23 -4.49
CA ASP A 57 -17.71 -17.33 -4.81
C ASP A 57 -19.10 -17.12 -4.12
N PRO A 58 -20.19 -17.74 -4.61
CA PRO A 58 -21.55 -17.50 -4.11
C PRO A 58 -21.82 -18.04 -2.70
N GLU A 59 -20.80 -18.60 -2.05
CA GLU A 59 -20.87 -19.11 -0.68
C GLU A 59 -21.06 -17.98 0.34
N PRO A 60 -21.60 -18.29 1.55
CA PRO A 60 -21.77 -17.30 2.60
C PRO A 60 -20.44 -16.64 2.98
N SER A 61 -20.25 -15.41 2.58
CA SER A 61 -19.04 -14.62 2.82
C SER A 61 -19.37 -13.13 2.95
N HIS A 62 -18.58 -12.41 3.74
CA HIS A 62 -18.78 -10.98 3.94
C HIS A 62 -17.44 -10.25 3.88
N VAL A 63 -17.39 -9.13 3.16
CA VAL A 63 -16.30 -8.17 3.23
C VAL A 63 -16.86 -6.80 3.58
N THR A 64 -16.36 -6.23 4.65
CA THR A 64 -16.81 -4.95 5.20
C THR A 64 -15.61 -4.00 5.28
N LEU A 65 -15.77 -2.76 4.82
CA LEU A 65 -14.78 -1.70 4.92
C LEU A 65 -15.36 -0.53 5.72
N LEU A 66 -14.67 -0.11 6.78
CA LEU A 66 -15.09 0.99 7.64
C LEU A 66 -16.55 0.84 8.11
N GLY A 67 -16.95 -0.39 8.47
CA GLY A 67 -18.31 -0.71 8.90
C GLY A 67 -19.36 -0.82 7.78
N ARG A 68 -18.97 -0.64 6.51
CA ARG A 68 -19.88 -0.72 5.35
C ARG A 68 -19.62 -1.97 4.53
N PRO A 69 -20.64 -2.80 4.21
CA PRO A 69 -20.47 -3.97 3.38
C PRO A 69 -20.03 -3.57 1.97
N ILE A 70 -19.00 -4.24 1.41
CA ILE A 70 -18.56 -4.05 0.04
C ILE A 70 -18.93 -5.22 -0.85
N GLN A 71 -18.97 -6.43 -0.27
CA GLN A 71 -19.51 -7.62 -0.93
C GLN A 71 -20.10 -8.60 0.09
N GLN A 72 -21.10 -9.36 -0.35
CA GLN A 72 -21.79 -10.39 0.43
C GLN A 72 -22.19 -11.54 -0.49
N ASN A 73 -21.92 -12.78 -0.08
CA ASN A 73 -22.37 -14.01 -0.74
C ASN A 73 -22.15 -13.98 -2.27
N GLY A 74 -20.94 -13.68 -2.71
CA GLY A 74 -20.56 -13.64 -4.12
C GLY A 74 -21.03 -12.40 -4.89
N LYS A 75 -21.62 -11.39 -4.24
CA LYS A 75 -22.13 -10.20 -4.92
C LYS A 75 -21.49 -8.93 -4.35
N VAL A 76 -20.92 -8.11 -5.24
CA VAL A 76 -20.46 -6.76 -4.90
C VAL A 76 -21.67 -5.85 -4.78
N VAL A 77 -21.72 -5.03 -3.72
CA VAL A 77 -22.85 -4.13 -3.46
C VAL A 77 -22.94 -3.02 -4.53
N ARG A 78 -24.15 -2.50 -4.75
CA ARG A 78 -24.36 -1.43 -5.75
C ARG A 78 -23.61 -0.14 -5.39
N GLU A 79 -23.48 0.15 -4.10
CA GLU A 79 -22.83 1.33 -3.53
C GLU A 79 -21.29 1.24 -3.51
N VAL A 80 -20.68 0.18 -4.04
CA VAL A 80 -19.23 -0.07 -4.03
C VAL A 80 -18.41 1.13 -4.50
N ARG A 81 -18.90 1.87 -5.53
CA ARG A 81 -18.21 3.07 -6.04
C ARG A 81 -18.11 4.18 -4.99
N ARG A 82 -19.09 4.29 -4.10
CA ARG A 82 -19.08 5.26 -2.99
C ARG A 82 -18.10 4.83 -1.90
N ILE A 83 -18.06 3.55 -1.57
CA ILE A 83 -17.15 3.00 -0.56
C ILE A 83 -15.69 3.08 -1.02
N ARG A 84 -15.42 2.81 -2.28
CA ARG A 84 -14.08 2.92 -2.88
C ARG A 84 -13.47 4.32 -2.81
N ARG A 85 -14.23 5.37 -2.53
CA ARG A 85 -13.67 6.72 -2.32
C ARG A 85 -12.72 6.74 -1.14
N ASP A 86 -12.98 5.92 -0.14
CA ASP A 86 -12.18 5.82 1.08
C ASP A 86 -11.01 4.81 0.96
N VAL A 87 -10.85 4.16 -0.20
CA VAL A 87 -9.84 3.14 -0.46
C VAL A 87 -8.97 3.55 -1.64
N ALA A 88 -7.71 3.81 -1.40
CA ALA A 88 -6.71 3.95 -2.46
C ALA A 88 -6.10 2.59 -2.77
N PHE A 89 -5.99 2.28 -4.06
CA PHE A 89 -5.30 1.09 -4.54
C PHE A 89 -4.03 1.49 -5.30
N VAL A 90 -2.90 1.03 -4.81
CA VAL A 90 -1.59 1.24 -5.41
C VAL A 90 -1.18 -0.08 -6.07
N PHE A 91 -1.09 -0.07 -7.38
CA PHE A 91 -0.81 -1.26 -8.20
C PHE A 91 0.70 -1.40 -8.45
N GLN A 92 1.15 -2.61 -8.70
CA GLN A 92 2.52 -2.91 -9.12
C GLN A 92 2.93 -2.12 -10.38
N GLN A 93 2.02 -1.93 -11.35
CA GLN A 93 2.24 -1.17 -12.60
C GLN A 93 1.87 0.32 -12.49
N PHE A 94 1.90 0.90 -11.30
CA PHE A 94 1.64 2.33 -10.96
C PHE A 94 0.28 2.88 -11.41
N ASN A 95 -0.31 2.40 -12.48
CA ASN A 95 -1.59 2.84 -13.08
C ASN A 95 -1.71 4.36 -13.24
N LEU A 96 -0.64 4.99 -13.71
CA LEU A 96 -0.63 6.37 -14.15
C LEU A 96 -0.94 6.45 -15.64
N VAL A 97 -1.64 7.50 -16.04
CA VAL A 97 -1.87 7.80 -17.46
C VAL A 97 -0.61 8.48 -18.01
N GLY A 98 0.24 7.72 -18.70
CA GLY A 98 1.58 8.17 -19.12
C GLY A 98 1.60 9.48 -19.91
N ARG A 99 0.58 9.76 -20.74
CA ARG A 99 0.48 10.97 -21.55
C ARG A 99 0.07 12.23 -20.76
N LEU A 100 -0.49 12.07 -19.58
CA LEU A 100 -0.89 13.18 -18.71
C LEU A 100 0.28 13.62 -17.83
N SER A 101 0.25 14.88 -17.39
CA SER A 101 1.21 15.37 -16.41
C SER A 101 1.07 14.67 -15.07
N VAL A 102 2.14 14.66 -14.28
CA VAL A 102 2.15 14.13 -12.91
C VAL A 102 1.06 14.79 -12.07
N ARG A 103 0.96 16.13 -12.14
CA ARG A 103 -0.11 16.89 -11.48
C ARG A 103 -1.50 16.38 -11.86
N THR A 104 -1.76 16.17 -13.13
CA THR A 104 -3.07 15.70 -13.59
C THR A 104 -3.36 14.28 -13.09
N ASN A 105 -2.37 13.38 -13.12
CA ASN A 105 -2.51 12.04 -12.57
C ASN A 105 -2.86 12.04 -11.08
N VAL A 106 -2.26 12.93 -10.31
CA VAL A 106 -2.55 13.05 -8.87
C VAL A 106 -3.93 13.67 -8.63
N LEU A 107 -4.32 14.68 -9.42
CA LEU A 107 -5.65 15.30 -9.35
C LEU A 107 -6.79 14.33 -9.69
N ILE A 108 -6.54 13.23 -10.41
CA ILE A 108 -7.53 12.16 -10.63
C ILE A 108 -8.05 11.62 -9.30
N GLY A 109 -7.25 11.61 -8.22
CA GLY A 109 -7.69 11.25 -6.87
C GLY A 109 -8.86 12.08 -6.37
N ALA A 110 -8.96 13.35 -6.77
CA ALA A 110 -10.05 14.24 -6.37
C ALA A 110 -11.35 14.05 -7.17
N LEU A 111 -11.37 13.24 -8.24
CA LEU A 111 -12.53 13.14 -9.16
C LEU A 111 -13.84 12.81 -8.45
N SER A 112 -13.80 12.06 -7.35
CA SER A 112 -15.02 11.70 -6.60
C SER A 112 -15.71 12.91 -5.94
N ARG A 113 -14.98 14.00 -5.69
CA ARG A 113 -15.44 15.22 -4.99
C ARG A 113 -15.71 16.38 -5.93
N VAL A 114 -15.20 16.31 -7.14
CA VAL A 114 -15.36 17.40 -8.14
C VAL A 114 -16.66 17.23 -8.92
N PRO A 115 -17.49 18.27 -9.12
CA PRO A 115 -18.69 18.22 -9.92
C PRO A 115 -18.45 17.75 -11.36
N LEU A 116 -19.40 17.00 -11.95
CA LEU A 116 -19.25 16.35 -13.25
C LEU A 116 -18.83 17.33 -14.38
N TRP A 117 -19.44 18.51 -14.45
CA TRP A 117 -19.11 19.50 -15.48
C TRP A 117 -17.66 19.98 -15.37
N ARG A 118 -17.12 20.16 -14.15
CA ARG A 118 -15.70 20.53 -13.98
C ARG A 118 -14.75 19.40 -14.39
N ARG A 119 -15.14 18.12 -14.13
CA ARG A 119 -14.34 16.95 -14.56
C ARG A 119 -14.22 16.89 -16.09
N LEU A 120 -15.32 17.13 -16.82
CA LEU A 120 -15.34 17.12 -18.28
C LEU A 120 -14.39 18.16 -18.89
N PHE A 121 -14.25 19.33 -18.25
CA PHE A 121 -13.34 20.40 -18.70
C PHE A 121 -11.97 20.37 -18.03
N GLY A 122 -11.64 19.32 -17.23
CA GLY A 122 -10.36 19.24 -16.52
C GLY A 122 -10.11 20.37 -15.51
N ARG A 123 -11.18 21.04 -15.04
CA ARG A 123 -11.09 22.19 -14.15
C ARG A 123 -11.27 21.77 -12.70
N PHE A 124 -10.15 21.63 -11.98
CA PHE A 124 -10.17 21.31 -10.56
C PHE A 124 -10.27 22.57 -9.70
N PRO A 125 -10.97 22.53 -8.53
CA PRO A 125 -10.98 23.61 -7.56
C PRO A 125 -9.56 23.96 -7.11
N ARG A 126 -9.32 25.22 -6.71
CA ARG A 126 -8.00 25.68 -6.23
C ARG A 126 -7.51 24.88 -5.04
N GLU A 127 -8.40 24.50 -4.14
CA GLU A 127 -8.09 23.64 -2.97
C GLU A 127 -7.55 22.28 -3.36
N GLU A 128 -8.16 21.60 -4.35
CA GLU A 128 -7.68 20.30 -4.83
C GLU A 128 -6.35 20.44 -5.57
N GLN A 129 -6.14 21.55 -6.27
CA GLN A 129 -4.84 21.83 -6.90
C GLN A 129 -3.73 22.07 -5.85
N ALA A 130 -4.04 22.83 -4.79
CA ALA A 130 -3.11 23.06 -3.68
C ALA A 130 -2.77 21.74 -2.97
N LEU A 131 -3.80 20.92 -2.67
CA LEU A 131 -3.61 19.62 -2.06
C LEU A 131 -2.73 18.69 -2.94
N ALA A 132 -2.93 18.71 -4.26
CA ALA A 132 -2.10 17.93 -5.17
C ALA A 132 -0.63 18.38 -5.15
N MET A 133 -0.37 19.69 -5.11
CA MET A 133 0.98 20.23 -5.02
C MET A 133 1.65 19.87 -3.69
N GLN A 134 0.93 20.00 -2.58
CA GLN A 134 1.42 19.61 -1.26
C GLN A 134 1.71 18.11 -1.19
N SER A 135 0.82 17.27 -1.73
CA SER A 135 1.01 15.82 -1.78
C SER A 135 2.23 15.42 -2.61
N LEU A 136 2.47 16.09 -3.76
CA LEU A 136 3.65 15.84 -4.59
C LEU A 136 4.95 16.26 -3.88
N ALA A 137 4.93 17.41 -3.20
CA ALA A 137 6.07 17.87 -2.41
C ALA A 137 6.37 16.90 -1.26
N ALA A 138 5.34 16.44 -0.53
CA ALA A 138 5.47 15.46 0.56
C ALA A 138 6.06 14.13 0.06
N MET A 139 5.70 13.70 -1.15
CA MET A 139 6.29 12.49 -1.78
C MET A 139 7.69 12.76 -2.40
N GLY A 140 8.23 13.96 -2.29
CA GLY A 140 9.56 14.33 -2.82
C GLY A 140 9.66 14.29 -4.34
N ILE A 141 8.58 14.64 -5.04
CA ILE A 141 8.49 14.72 -6.51
C ILE A 141 7.83 16.02 -6.99
N GLY A 142 7.89 17.07 -6.18
CA GLY A 142 7.29 18.37 -6.51
C GLY A 142 7.91 19.03 -7.74
N GLU A 143 9.18 18.76 -8.04
CA GLU A 143 9.89 19.27 -9.21
C GLU A 143 9.35 18.70 -10.54
N HIS A 144 8.82 17.47 -10.52
CA HIS A 144 8.31 16.77 -11.71
C HIS A 144 6.84 17.07 -12.04
N VAL A 145 6.21 18.02 -11.36
CA VAL A 145 4.76 18.30 -11.39
C VAL A 145 4.19 18.50 -12.79
N ASN A 146 4.96 19.12 -13.69
CA ASN A 146 4.53 19.41 -15.06
C ASN A 146 4.99 18.37 -16.09
N GLU A 147 5.83 17.43 -15.69
CA GLU A 147 6.32 16.36 -16.55
C GLU A 147 5.22 15.35 -16.88
N ARG A 148 5.38 14.62 -17.97
CA ARG A 148 4.52 13.49 -18.30
C ARG A 148 4.82 12.31 -17.35
N ALA A 149 3.83 11.59 -16.91
CA ALA A 149 4.03 10.45 -16.04
C ALA A 149 4.91 9.34 -16.68
N SER A 150 4.94 9.26 -18.02
CA SER A 150 5.77 8.30 -18.74
C SER A 150 7.26 8.61 -18.71
N THR A 151 7.68 9.84 -18.35
CA THR A 151 9.12 10.20 -18.26
C THR A 151 9.72 9.95 -16.88
N LEU A 152 8.86 9.63 -15.89
CA LEU A 152 9.28 9.35 -14.53
C LEU A 152 9.94 7.98 -14.41
N SER A 153 10.92 7.83 -13.49
CA SER A 153 11.41 6.53 -13.06
C SER A 153 10.32 5.73 -12.35
N GLY A 154 10.49 4.40 -12.21
CA GLY A 154 9.55 3.54 -11.51
C GLY A 154 9.25 4.02 -10.08
N GLY A 155 10.30 4.37 -9.32
CA GLY A 155 10.14 4.91 -7.97
C GLY A 155 9.41 6.25 -7.92
N GLN A 156 9.64 7.14 -8.90
CA GLN A 156 8.91 8.39 -9.03
C GLN A 156 7.44 8.16 -9.38
N GLN A 157 7.15 7.21 -10.28
CA GLN A 157 5.78 6.83 -10.62
C GLN A 157 5.03 6.27 -9.41
N GLN A 158 5.68 5.44 -8.61
CA GLN A 158 5.10 4.89 -7.39
C GLN A 158 4.79 6.00 -6.38
N ARG A 159 5.70 6.95 -6.19
CA ARG A 159 5.48 8.12 -5.33
C ARG A 159 4.33 9.00 -5.83
N ALA A 160 4.16 9.15 -7.14
CA ALA A 160 3.01 9.84 -7.71
C ALA A 160 1.68 9.09 -7.45
N ALA A 161 1.70 7.75 -7.47
CA ALA A 161 0.54 6.94 -7.08
C ALA A 161 0.17 7.10 -5.60
N LEU A 162 1.17 7.22 -4.71
CA LEU A 162 0.95 7.54 -3.29
C LEU A 162 0.41 8.97 -3.10
N ALA A 163 0.95 9.97 -3.81
CA ALA A 163 0.41 11.32 -3.80
C ALA A 163 -1.07 11.36 -4.23
N ARG A 164 -1.44 10.54 -5.22
CA ARG A 164 -2.85 10.37 -5.64
C ARG A 164 -3.73 9.81 -4.53
N ALA A 165 -3.22 8.89 -3.70
CA ALA A 165 -3.94 8.35 -2.56
C ALA A 165 -4.25 9.43 -1.50
N LEU A 166 -3.29 10.33 -1.24
CA LEU A 166 -3.50 11.49 -0.37
C LEU A 166 -4.58 12.43 -0.93
N VAL A 167 -4.46 12.80 -2.21
CA VAL A 167 -5.46 13.65 -2.88
C VAL A 167 -6.83 12.99 -2.92
N GLN A 168 -6.90 11.67 -2.97
CA GLN A 168 -8.16 10.93 -2.84
C GLN A 168 -8.77 11.07 -1.44
N ARG A 169 -7.99 11.45 -0.42
CA ARG A 169 -8.35 11.46 1.01
C ARG A 169 -8.78 10.06 1.46
N ALA A 170 -8.05 9.07 0.98
CA ALA A 170 -8.29 7.68 1.35
C ALA A 170 -8.05 7.46 2.84
N ARG A 171 -8.80 6.52 3.42
CA ARG A 171 -8.63 6.06 4.81
C ARG A 171 -7.95 4.70 4.87
N ILE A 172 -7.99 3.97 3.76
CA ILE A 172 -7.34 2.67 3.56
C ILE A 172 -6.47 2.75 2.31
N VAL A 173 -5.23 2.29 2.42
CA VAL A 173 -4.31 2.10 1.30
C VAL A 173 -4.07 0.60 1.13
N LEU A 174 -4.39 0.08 -0.05
CA LEU A 174 -4.09 -1.28 -0.46
C LEU A 174 -2.96 -1.20 -1.49
N ALA A 175 -1.78 -1.69 -1.15
CA ALA A 175 -0.60 -1.66 -2.02
C ALA A 175 -0.24 -3.07 -2.47
N ASP A 176 -0.40 -3.33 -3.77
CA ASP A 176 -0.13 -4.63 -4.39
C ASP A 176 1.27 -4.63 -4.98
N GLU A 177 2.23 -5.24 -4.27
CA GLU A 177 3.64 -5.34 -4.62
C GLU A 177 4.27 -3.98 -5.01
N PRO A 178 4.18 -2.95 -4.16
CA PRO A 178 4.53 -1.58 -4.54
C PRO A 178 6.01 -1.35 -4.81
N ILE A 179 6.88 -2.30 -4.48
CA ILE A 179 8.34 -2.19 -4.60
C ILE A 179 8.97 -3.24 -5.52
N ALA A 180 8.19 -4.17 -6.09
CA ALA A 180 8.69 -5.36 -6.80
C ALA A 180 9.58 -5.06 -8.03
N SER A 181 9.49 -3.86 -8.61
CA SER A 181 10.24 -3.48 -9.83
C SER A 181 11.12 -2.25 -9.59
N LEU A 182 11.46 -1.97 -8.33
CA LEU A 182 12.22 -0.80 -7.95
C LEU A 182 13.63 -1.19 -7.49
N ASP A 183 14.57 -0.27 -7.67
CA ASP A 183 15.89 -0.35 -7.04
C ASP A 183 15.79 -0.28 -5.50
N PRO A 184 16.81 -0.75 -4.75
CA PRO A 184 16.75 -0.82 -3.30
C PRO A 184 16.48 0.54 -2.62
N GLU A 185 17.06 1.64 -3.14
CA GLU A 185 16.85 2.97 -2.56
C GLU A 185 15.42 3.46 -2.78
N SER A 186 14.89 3.30 -4.00
CA SER A 186 13.49 3.62 -4.33
C SER A 186 12.52 2.78 -3.53
N SER A 187 12.81 1.49 -3.34
CA SER A 187 12.01 0.56 -2.52
C SER A 187 11.94 1.03 -1.07
N ARG A 188 13.10 1.33 -0.46
CA ARG A 188 13.19 1.88 0.88
C ARG A 188 12.36 3.16 1.02
N ARG A 189 12.50 4.09 0.08
CA ARG A 189 11.79 5.37 0.09
C ARG A 189 10.28 5.21 -0.01
N VAL A 190 9.79 4.28 -0.85
CA VAL A 190 8.35 3.96 -0.97
C VAL A 190 7.80 3.38 0.33
N MET A 191 8.53 2.47 0.98
CA MET A 191 8.11 1.89 2.25
C MET A 191 8.10 2.91 3.39
N GLU A 192 9.11 3.79 3.47
CA GLU A 192 9.13 4.92 4.43
C GLU A 192 7.93 5.86 4.23
N LEU A 193 7.54 6.12 2.98
CA LEU A 193 6.37 6.94 2.68
C LEU A 193 5.06 6.23 3.07
N LEU A 194 4.93 4.92 2.85
CA LEU A 194 3.76 4.15 3.31
C LEU A 194 3.67 4.14 4.84
N GLN A 195 4.80 4.00 5.53
CA GLN A 195 4.86 4.08 6.98
C GLN A 195 4.46 5.48 7.49
N SER A 196 4.99 6.55 6.89
CA SER A 196 4.60 7.93 7.23
C SER A 196 3.09 8.17 6.98
N LEU A 197 2.51 7.63 5.89
CA LEU A 197 1.07 7.69 5.66
C LEU A 197 0.27 7.00 6.78
N ASN A 198 0.79 5.92 7.33
CA ASN A 198 0.18 5.21 8.45
C ASN A 198 0.34 5.99 9.76
N GLU A 199 1.57 6.35 10.13
CA GLU A 199 1.90 6.96 11.43
C GLU A 199 1.42 8.40 11.55
N ASP A 200 1.69 9.25 10.54
CA ASP A 200 1.41 10.68 10.58
C ASP A 200 -0.05 11.01 10.22
N HIS A 201 -0.67 10.18 9.37
CA HIS A 201 -2.04 10.41 8.89
C HIS A 201 -3.06 9.40 9.41
N GLY A 202 -2.65 8.40 10.16
CA GLY A 202 -3.54 7.37 10.72
C GLY A 202 -4.23 6.51 9.65
N LEU A 203 -3.66 6.41 8.42
CA LEU A 203 -4.22 5.59 7.37
C LEU A 203 -4.01 4.11 7.70
N THR A 204 -5.00 3.30 7.44
CA THR A 204 -4.84 1.84 7.47
C THR A 204 -4.13 1.41 6.20
N VAL A 205 -3.04 0.66 6.32
CA VAL A 205 -2.23 0.20 5.17
C VAL A 205 -2.19 -1.32 5.13
N VAL A 206 -2.52 -1.91 3.99
CA VAL A 206 -2.26 -3.34 3.72
C VAL A 206 -1.36 -3.40 2.50
N VAL A 207 -0.13 -3.87 2.70
CA VAL A 207 0.89 -3.95 1.66
C VAL A 207 1.28 -5.39 1.39
N SER A 208 1.13 -5.85 0.14
CA SER A 208 1.64 -7.16 -0.26
C SER A 208 3.13 -7.07 -0.62
N LEU A 209 3.90 -7.99 -0.05
CA LEU A 209 5.34 -8.05 -0.18
C LEU A 209 5.79 -9.47 -0.48
N HIS A 210 6.90 -9.61 -1.22
CA HIS A 210 7.62 -10.88 -1.35
C HIS A 210 8.75 -10.98 -0.33
N GLN A 211 9.39 -9.87 -0.01
CA GLN A 211 10.53 -9.76 0.90
C GLN A 211 10.04 -9.71 2.34
N ILE A 212 10.42 -10.69 3.13
CA ILE A 212 9.97 -10.85 4.53
C ILE A 212 10.68 -9.85 5.44
N ASP A 213 11.96 -9.60 5.20
CA ASP A 213 12.78 -8.61 5.90
C ASP A 213 12.16 -7.20 5.84
N ILE A 214 11.65 -6.83 4.67
CA ILE A 214 10.93 -5.56 4.48
C ILE A 214 9.61 -5.57 5.27
N ALA A 215 8.85 -6.67 5.23
CA ALA A 215 7.63 -6.79 6.02
C ALA A 215 7.93 -6.67 7.53
N MET A 216 8.97 -7.34 8.03
CA MET A 216 9.39 -7.28 9.42
C MET A 216 9.89 -5.89 9.84
N LYS A 217 10.54 -5.18 8.93
CA LYS A 217 11.11 -3.85 9.20
C LYS A 217 10.04 -2.76 9.28
N TYR A 218 9.03 -2.80 8.41
CA TYR A 218 8.08 -1.69 8.23
C TYR A 218 6.67 -1.99 8.76
N CYS A 219 6.29 -3.25 8.93
CA CYS A 219 4.96 -3.63 9.37
C CYS A 219 5.01 -4.24 10.77
N SER A 220 4.20 -3.74 11.70
CA SER A 220 4.10 -4.29 13.06
C SER A 220 3.43 -5.67 13.09
N ARG A 221 2.55 -5.94 12.13
CA ARG A 221 1.83 -7.20 11.97
C ARG A 221 1.96 -7.73 10.55
N THR A 222 2.11 -9.03 10.44
CA THR A 222 2.19 -9.73 9.16
C THR A 222 1.14 -10.83 9.09
N VAL A 223 0.50 -10.92 7.93
CA VAL A 223 -0.41 -12.00 7.55
C VAL A 223 0.24 -12.80 6.42
N ALA A 224 0.47 -14.10 6.66
CA ALA A 224 1.08 -14.98 5.67
C ALA A 224 0.03 -15.84 4.96
N LEU A 225 0.06 -15.83 3.62
CA LEU A 225 -0.81 -16.65 2.80
C LEU A 225 -0.03 -17.80 2.15
N ARG A 226 -0.64 -19.00 2.19
CA ARG A 226 -0.21 -20.17 1.42
C ARG A 226 -1.44 -20.88 0.85
N ASP A 227 -1.42 -21.19 -0.45
CA ASP A 227 -2.49 -21.91 -1.15
C ASP A 227 -3.88 -21.32 -0.91
N GLY A 228 -3.97 -19.98 -0.90
CA GLY A 228 -5.23 -19.27 -0.69
C GLY A 228 -5.73 -19.23 0.75
N ARG A 229 -4.96 -19.69 1.73
CA ARG A 229 -5.32 -19.71 3.16
C ARG A 229 -4.39 -18.83 3.98
N VAL A 230 -4.90 -18.25 5.06
CA VAL A 230 -4.08 -17.59 6.08
C VAL A 230 -3.42 -18.69 6.91
N VAL A 231 -2.09 -18.73 6.90
CA VAL A 231 -1.28 -19.69 7.66
C VAL A 231 -0.58 -19.05 8.85
N TYR A 232 -0.49 -17.72 8.85
CA TYR A 232 0.02 -16.93 9.98
C TYR A 232 -0.71 -15.59 10.02
N ASP A 233 -1.01 -15.12 11.21
CA ASP A 233 -1.55 -13.79 11.48
C ASP A 233 -1.08 -13.33 12.86
N GLY A 234 -0.10 -12.42 12.92
CA GLY A 234 0.49 -12.01 14.18
C GLY A 234 1.60 -10.97 14.04
N PRO A 235 2.29 -10.66 15.16
CA PRO A 235 3.39 -9.69 15.16
C PRO A 235 4.51 -10.10 14.21
N SER A 236 5.00 -9.15 13.39
CA SER A 236 6.06 -9.41 12.42
C SER A 236 7.36 -9.90 13.07
N ALA A 237 7.65 -9.45 14.30
CA ALA A 237 8.82 -9.86 15.08
C ALA A 237 8.84 -11.36 15.43
N HIS A 238 7.70 -12.06 15.35
CA HIS A 238 7.62 -13.50 15.62
C HIS A 238 7.88 -14.37 14.37
N LEU A 239 8.07 -13.77 13.20
CA LEU A 239 8.40 -14.48 11.95
C LEU A 239 9.90 -14.87 11.94
N THR A 240 10.25 -15.84 12.76
CA THR A 240 11.63 -16.38 12.77
C THR A 240 11.88 -17.26 11.53
N PRO A 241 13.14 -17.48 11.12
CA PRO A 241 13.47 -18.42 10.05
C PRO A 241 12.93 -19.83 10.28
N ALA A 242 12.77 -20.26 11.54
CA ALA A 242 12.16 -21.54 11.89
C ALA A 242 10.66 -21.54 11.56
N VAL A 243 9.92 -20.52 11.98
CA VAL A 243 8.50 -20.35 11.67
C VAL A 243 8.27 -20.29 10.16
N LEU A 244 9.12 -19.59 9.42
CA LEU A 244 9.02 -19.49 7.97
C LEU A 244 9.25 -20.82 7.27
N ARG A 245 10.21 -21.64 7.74
CA ARG A 245 10.42 -23.00 7.22
C ARG A 245 9.21 -23.89 7.49
N ASP A 246 8.61 -23.80 8.66
CA ASP A 246 7.40 -24.57 9.00
C ASP A 246 6.19 -24.14 8.15
N LEU A 247 6.04 -22.82 7.92
CA LEU A 247 4.94 -22.28 7.13
C LEU A 247 5.05 -22.57 5.64
N TYR A 248 6.26 -22.50 5.08
CA TYR A 248 6.49 -22.54 3.63
C TYR A 248 7.30 -23.76 3.14
N GLY A 249 7.88 -24.55 4.04
CA GLY A 249 8.68 -25.73 3.68
C GLY A 249 9.84 -25.36 2.74
N ALA A 250 9.98 -26.08 1.63
CA ALA A 250 11.03 -25.81 0.63
C ALA A 250 10.92 -24.42 -0.01
N ALA A 251 9.73 -23.83 -0.10
CA ALA A 251 9.53 -22.47 -0.61
C ALA A 251 10.03 -21.38 0.37
N ALA A 252 10.34 -21.73 1.62
CA ALA A 252 10.94 -20.80 2.57
C ALA A 252 12.34 -20.34 2.13
N SER A 253 13.09 -21.20 1.42
CA SER A 253 14.42 -20.85 0.92
C SER A 253 14.37 -19.77 -0.16
N GLU A 254 13.34 -19.74 -1.01
CA GLU A 254 13.10 -18.67 -1.98
C GLU A 254 12.81 -17.33 -1.28
N LEU A 255 11.97 -17.37 -0.25
CA LEU A 255 11.58 -16.19 0.55
C LEU A 255 12.71 -15.67 1.45
N LEU A 256 13.66 -16.54 1.86
CA LEU A 256 14.83 -16.20 2.67
C LEU A 256 16.04 -15.81 1.82
N ALA A 257 16.21 -16.36 0.62
CA ALA A 257 17.31 -16.02 -0.27
C ALA A 257 17.27 -14.57 -0.75
N ASP A 258 16.06 -14.03 -0.96
CA ASP A 258 15.86 -12.61 -1.24
C ASP A 258 16.26 -11.71 -0.05
N ALA A 259 16.19 -12.22 1.18
CA ALA A 259 16.60 -11.51 2.39
C ALA A 259 18.14 -11.49 2.57
N GLU A 260 18.83 -12.57 2.23
CA GLU A 260 20.31 -12.65 2.33
C GLU A 260 21.02 -11.84 1.24
N ALA A 261 20.41 -11.73 0.03
CA ALA A 261 20.97 -10.95 -1.06
C ALA A 261 20.94 -9.43 -0.81
N THR A 262 20.06 -8.96 0.06
CA THR A 262 19.95 -7.53 0.45
C THR A 262 20.71 -7.18 1.74
N GLY A 263 21.17 -8.16 2.50
CA GLY A 263 21.83 -7.98 3.80
C GLY A 263 23.37 -7.90 3.78
N SER A 264 24.03 -8.05 2.62
CA SER A 264 25.49 -8.19 2.56
C SER A 264 26.30 -6.90 2.36
N ASP A 265 25.67 -5.71 2.39
CA ASP A 265 26.36 -4.43 2.14
C ASP A 265 26.54 -3.51 3.37
N ASP A 266 26.30 -3.97 4.61
CA ASP A 266 26.56 -3.16 5.81
C ASP A 266 27.40 -3.94 6.85
N ALA A 267 28.66 -4.27 6.48
CA ALA A 267 29.71 -4.56 7.44
C ALA A 267 30.80 -3.48 7.32
N PRO A 268 31.01 -2.60 8.28
CA PRO A 268 32.12 -1.67 8.23
C PRO A 268 33.42 -2.39 8.68
N GLU A 269 34.25 -2.81 7.74
CA GLU A 269 35.68 -2.96 8.00
C GLU A 269 36.33 -1.57 7.91
N GLY A 270 36.92 -1.14 9.01
CA GLY A 270 37.78 0.05 8.92
C GLY A 270 38.01 0.78 10.22
N THR A 271 39.01 0.29 10.99
CA THR A 271 39.94 1.03 11.85
C THR A 271 39.64 2.49 12.22
N LEU A 272 39.50 2.69 13.51
CA LEU A 272 39.45 3.94 14.26
C LEU A 272 40.60 4.91 13.89
N ARG A 273 40.28 6.13 13.54
CA ARG A 273 41.05 7.33 13.90
C ARG A 273 40.07 8.42 14.36
N PRO A 274 40.37 9.14 15.46
CA PRO A 274 39.50 10.16 16.02
C PRO A 274 39.80 11.53 15.43
N ASP A 275 38.90 12.16 14.71
CA ASP A 275 38.90 13.61 14.59
C ASP A 275 37.51 14.20 14.34
N LYS A 276 37.13 15.05 15.28
CA LYS A 276 36.20 16.18 15.23
C LYS A 276 34.85 16.02 14.54
N VAL A 277 33.86 15.67 15.33
CA VAL A 277 32.42 15.77 15.01
C VAL A 277 31.93 17.18 15.29
N GLN A 278 31.52 17.91 14.26
CA GLN A 278 30.57 19.01 14.39
C GLN A 278 29.16 18.46 14.15
N PRO A 279 28.14 18.82 14.96
CA PRO A 279 26.79 18.30 14.81
C PRO A 279 26.09 18.95 13.60
N ARG A 280 25.70 18.14 12.63
CA ARG A 280 24.74 18.56 11.59
C ARG A 280 23.34 18.59 12.16
N ALA A 281 22.68 19.71 12.05
CA ALA A 281 21.28 19.92 12.42
C ALA A 281 20.35 18.96 11.66
N SER A 282 19.38 18.39 12.39
CA SER A 282 18.45 17.39 11.94
C SER A 282 17.46 17.90 10.88
N GLU A 283 17.47 17.30 9.69
CA GLU A 283 16.50 17.52 8.61
C GLU A 283 15.09 16.94 8.93
N SER A 284 14.91 16.31 10.09
CA SER A 284 13.64 15.67 10.48
C SER A 284 12.49 16.65 10.81
N SER A 285 12.81 17.88 11.19
CA SER A 285 11.80 18.88 11.58
C SER A 285 11.00 19.45 10.41
N THR A 286 11.59 19.53 9.21
CA THR A 286 10.94 20.16 8.05
C THR A 286 9.95 19.21 7.35
N ARG A 287 10.14 17.89 7.48
CA ARG A 287 9.23 16.88 6.91
C ARG A 287 7.91 16.77 7.64
N SER A 288 7.91 16.78 8.98
CA SER A 288 6.70 16.69 9.81
C SER A 288 5.72 17.84 9.54
N ALA A 289 6.22 19.06 9.30
CA ALA A 289 5.38 20.22 9.02
C ALA A 289 4.66 20.16 7.65
N ALA A 290 5.28 19.53 6.63
CA ALA A 290 4.69 19.41 5.29
C ALA A 290 3.50 18.42 5.28
N PHE A 291 3.56 17.38 6.12
CA PHE A 291 2.50 16.38 6.23
C PHE A 291 1.33 16.80 7.13
N ALA A 292 1.56 17.58 8.18
CA ALA A 292 0.51 18.00 9.12
C ALA A 292 -0.61 18.81 8.46
N SER A 293 -0.34 19.49 7.34
CA SER A 293 -1.32 20.28 6.57
C SER A 293 -2.28 19.45 5.71
N ILE A 294 -2.04 18.15 5.56
CA ILE A 294 -2.76 17.27 4.61
C ILE A 294 -3.79 16.37 5.31
N ALA A 295 -3.80 16.30 6.63
CA ALA A 295 -4.68 15.43 7.40
C ALA A 295 -6.17 15.71 7.10
N PRO A 296 -6.99 14.69 6.84
CA PRO A 296 -8.43 14.87 6.73
C PRO A 296 -8.97 15.30 8.10
N ALA A 297 -9.75 16.38 8.14
CA ALA A 297 -10.49 16.78 9.34
C ALA A 297 -11.29 15.57 9.83
N ALA A 298 -11.08 15.17 11.08
CA ALA A 298 -11.86 14.13 11.72
C ALA A 298 -13.34 14.60 11.69
N GLY A 299 -14.15 13.94 10.88
CA GLY A 299 -15.56 14.26 10.74
C GLY A 299 -16.28 13.97 12.05
N SER A 300 -16.90 14.98 12.59
CA SER A 300 -17.95 14.92 13.60
C SER A 300 -19.20 14.24 13.05
#